data_20482abe00a1e5cdad6ba32f442659d2
#
_entry.id   20482abe00a1e5cdad6ba32f442659d2
#
_cell.length_a   1.000
_cell.length_b   1.000
_cell.length_c   1.000
_cell.angle_alpha   90.00
_cell.angle_beta   90.00
_cell.angle_gamma   90.00
#
_symmetry.space_group_name_H-M   'P 1'
#
loop_
_entity.id
_entity.type
_entity.pdbx_description
1 polymer ?
#
loop_
_entity_poly.entity_id
_entity_poly.type
_entity_poly.pdbx_seq_one_letter_code
_entity_poly.pdbx_strand_id
1 'polypeptide(L)'
;MRRSTIIGAVLAGGLALAACSPGEEAAPPAPGTPPPATAQEHADHGGNTEHSATDQEFARQFLAHQGQILDLAELASEQSTNAQVKALAGQIQQAQRPELDAVNNWLESSSGQQSGSAPEDNAAEQAPGGTLLTDQRIQQISDLQGPEFDKQWAQAMVGLHEAVLGLAQTELEEGSAEELRGICERVISSQQAELQQLRNFA
;
A
#
# COMPACT_ATOMS: atom_id res chain seq x y z
N MET A 1 7.40 11.50 44.60
CA MET A 1 6.43 12.34 45.34
C MET A 1 5.82 13.34 44.33
N ARG A 2 4.61 13.23 44.03
CA ARG A 2 3.48 14.10 43.81
C ARG A 2 2.53 13.47 42.79
N ARG A 3 1.46 12.95 43.38
CA ARG A 3 0.20 12.54 42.71
C ARG A 3 -0.60 13.81 42.41
N SER A 4 -1.27 13.85 41.26
CA SER A 4 -2.44 14.71 41.07
C SER A 4 -3.50 13.98 40.28
N THR A 5 -4.52 13.59 41.02
CA THR A 5 -5.84 13.10 40.61
C THR A 5 -6.72 14.31 40.33
N ILE A 6 -7.46 14.34 39.22
CA ILE A 6 -8.65 15.19 39.07
C ILE A 6 -9.81 14.34 38.52
N ILE A 7 -10.88 14.35 39.29
CA ILE A 7 -12.19 13.73 39.18
C ILE A 7 -13.18 14.79 38.65
N GLY A 8 -14.20 14.34 37.93
CA GLY A 8 -15.48 15.07 37.72
C GLY A 8 -15.78 15.34 36.25
N ALA A 9 -16.99 15.24 35.71
CA ALA A 9 -18.32 15.07 36.32
C ALA A 9 -19.29 14.56 35.22
N VAL A 10 -20.27 13.84 35.67
CA VAL A 10 -21.51 13.33 34.98
C VAL A 10 -22.44 14.52 34.71
N LEU A 11 -23.13 14.51 33.55
CA LEU A 11 -24.44 15.14 33.38
C LEU A 11 -25.31 14.35 32.42
N ALA A 12 -26.44 13.90 32.98
CA ALA A 12 -27.55 13.23 32.34
C ALA A 12 -28.63 14.28 31.93
N GLY A 13 -29.53 13.88 31.03
CA GLY A 13 -30.79 14.56 30.72
C GLY A 13 -30.98 14.74 29.23
N GLY A 14 -32.08 14.43 28.58
CA GLY A 14 -33.43 14.18 29.01
C GLY A 14 -34.31 13.65 27.88
N LEU A 15 -35.41 13.03 28.23
CA LEU A 15 -36.53 12.53 27.44
C LEU A 15 -37.37 13.64 26.77
N ALA A 16 -37.99 13.35 25.60
CA ALA A 16 -39.31 13.81 25.17
C ALA A 16 -39.79 12.93 24.01
N LEU A 17 -40.71 12.04 24.18
CA LEU A 17 -42.18 12.06 24.11
C LEU A 17 -42.78 12.34 22.72
N ALA A 18 -43.31 11.27 22.17
CA ALA A 18 -44.56 10.94 21.47
C ALA A 18 -45.41 12.09 20.86
N ALA A 19 -45.85 11.84 19.61
CA ALA A 19 -47.19 12.19 19.17
C ALA A 19 -47.66 11.20 18.11
N CYS A 20 -48.63 10.38 18.47
CA CYS A 20 -49.55 9.66 17.58
C CYS A 20 -50.58 10.65 17.04
N SER A 21 -50.94 10.52 15.75
CA SER A 21 -52.23 10.99 15.25
C SER A 21 -52.79 9.96 14.27
N PRO A 22 -54.04 9.60 14.39
CA PRO A 22 -54.68 8.61 13.54
C PRO A 22 -55.59 9.23 12.48
N GLY A 23 -55.76 8.49 11.36
CA GLY A 23 -56.95 8.52 10.56
C GLY A 23 -56.97 9.40 9.36
N GLU A 24 -56.98 8.73 8.19
CA GLU A 24 -57.93 9.11 7.13
C GLU A 24 -58.11 7.89 6.22
N GLU A 25 -59.31 7.42 6.16
CA GLU A 25 -59.88 6.37 5.32
C GLU A 25 -60.08 6.97 3.92
N ALA A 26 -59.45 6.40 2.90
CA ALA A 26 -59.71 6.79 1.50
C ALA A 26 -60.04 5.57 0.66
N ALA A 27 -61.13 5.67 -0.08
CA ALA A 27 -61.82 4.74 -0.93
C ALA A 27 -60.92 4.10 -2.03
N PRO A 28 -61.37 2.94 -2.63
CA PRO A 28 -60.57 2.22 -3.62
C PRO A 28 -60.55 2.92 -5.00
N PRO A 29 -59.43 2.96 -5.68
CA PRO A 29 -59.36 3.40 -7.08
C PRO A 29 -59.72 2.26 -8.06
N ALA A 30 -60.34 2.65 -9.13
CA ALA A 30 -60.79 1.85 -10.26
C ALA A 30 -59.58 1.25 -11.06
N PRO A 31 -59.81 0.18 -11.86
CA PRO A 31 -58.75 -0.48 -12.62
C PRO A 31 -58.40 0.30 -13.89
N GLY A 32 -57.14 0.70 -14.00
CA GLY A 32 -56.67 1.38 -15.19
C GLY A 32 -55.16 1.39 -15.31
N THR A 33 -54.69 0.72 -16.35
CA THR A 33 -53.36 0.86 -17.04
C THR A 33 -52.10 0.51 -16.25
N PRO A 34 -51.32 -0.48 -16.69
CA PRO A 34 -49.98 -0.72 -16.12
C PRO A 34 -49.03 0.45 -16.44
N PRO A 35 -48.27 0.93 -15.47
CA PRO A 35 -47.20 1.87 -15.75
C PRO A 35 -46.11 1.21 -16.58
N PRO A 36 -45.37 1.98 -17.42
CA PRO A 36 -44.25 1.44 -18.16
C PRO A 36 -43.21 0.93 -17.17
N ALA A 37 -42.68 -0.25 -17.46
CA ALA A 37 -41.56 -0.83 -16.76
C ALA A 37 -40.37 0.13 -16.83
N THR A 38 -40.16 0.92 -15.80
CA THR A 38 -38.83 1.47 -15.52
C THR A 38 -37.95 0.27 -15.22
N ALA A 39 -37.04 -0.03 -16.13
CA ALA A 39 -35.93 -0.90 -15.86
C ALA A 39 -35.20 -0.31 -14.64
N GLN A 40 -35.45 -0.87 -13.47
CA GLN A 40 -34.50 -0.79 -12.37
C GLN A 40 -33.33 -1.63 -12.85
N GLU A 41 -32.30 -0.95 -13.31
CA GLU A 41 -30.97 -1.50 -13.26
C GLU A 41 -30.69 -1.79 -11.79
N HIS A 42 -30.97 -3.03 -11.40
CA HIS A 42 -30.32 -3.62 -10.26
C HIS A 42 -28.86 -3.67 -10.65
N ALA A 43 -28.08 -2.68 -10.19
CA ALA A 43 -26.66 -2.84 -10.06
C ALA A 43 -26.49 -4.07 -9.17
N ASP A 44 -26.25 -5.18 -9.82
CA ASP A 44 -25.77 -6.41 -9.19
C ASP A 44 -24.39 -6.07 -8.62
N HIS A 45 -24.38 -5.67 -7.34
CA HIS A 45 -23.17 -5.68 -6.54
C HIS A 45 -22.89 -7.13 -6.13
N GLY A 46 -22.88 -8.03 -7.09
CA GLY A 46 -22.21 -9.30 -6.99
C GLY A 46 -20.73 -9.00 -6.80
N GLY A 47 -20.22 -9.28 -5.61
CA GLY A 47 -18.83 -9.07 -5.24
C GLY A 47 -17.87 -9.86 -6.13
N ASN A 48 -17.66 -9.37 -7.32
CA ASN A 48 -16.50 -9.62 -8.12
C ASN A 48 -15.57 -8.44 -7.83
N THR A 49 -14.68 -8.61 -6.88
CA THR A 49 -13.55 -7.71 -6.70
C THR A 49 -12.65 -7.91 -7.91
N GLU A 50 -13.05 -7.35 -9.05
CA GLU A 50 -12.16 -7.21 -10.20
C GLU A 50 -11.04 -6.27 -9.73
N HIS A 51 -9.90 -6.87 -9.41
CA HIS A 51 -8.69 -6.12 -9.13
C HIS A 51 -8.39 -5.26 -10.35
N SER A 52 -8.21 -3.96 -10.14
CA SER A 52 -7.96 -3.02 -11.22
C SER A 52 -6.62 -3.30 -11.90
N ALA A 53 -6.44 -2.81 -13.10
CA ALA A 53 -5.14 -2.84 -13.75
C ALA A 53 -4.08 -2.08 -12.93
N THR A 54 -4.50 -1.04 -12.22
CA THR A 54 -3.66 -0.27 -11.30
C THR A 54 -3.15 -1.14 -10.16
N ASP A 55 -4.03 -1.91 -9.48
CA ASP A 55 -3.65 -2.81 -8.39
C ASP A 55 -2.59 -3.83 -8.84
N GLN A 56 -2.78 -4.42 -10.01
CA GLN A 56 -1.84 -5.41 -10.53
C GLN A 56 -0.50 -4.80 -10.94
N GLU A 57 -0.54 -3.61 -11.53
CA GLU A 57 0.67 -2.89 -11.93
C GLU A 57 1.45 -2.44 -10.69
N PHE A 58 0.76 -1.90 -9.68
CA PHE A 58 1.35 -1.60 -8.39
C PHE A 58 2.06 -2.83 -7.82
N ALA A 59 1.37 -3.97 -7.72
CA ALA A 59 1.94 -5.17 -7.12
C ALA A 59 3.23 -5.62 -7.83
N ARG A 60 3.23 -5.65 -9.16
CA ARG A 60 4.43 -6.02 -9.95
C ARG A 60 5.60 -5.07 -9.72
N GLN A 61 5.35 -3.76 -9.81
CA GLN A 61 6.39 -2.75 -9.63
C GLN A 61 6.91 -2.72 -8.20
N PHE A 62 6.00 -2.82 -7.22
CA PHE A 62 6.37 -2.91 -5.81
C PHE A 62 7.31 -4.08 -5.55
N LEU A 63 6.97 -5.30 -6.02
CA LEU A 63 7.80 -6.48 -5.85
C LEU A 63 9.18 -6.32 -6.47
N ALA A 64 9.27 -5.70 -7.65
CA ALA A 64 10.55 -5.47 -8.31
C ALA A 64 11.45 -4.50 -7.53
N HIS A 65 10.90 -3.36 -7.04
CA HIS A 65 11.68 -2.40 -6.24
C HIS A 65 12.04 -2.97 -4.87
N GLN A 66 11.09 -3.64 -4.22
CA GLN A 66 11.29 -4.25 -2.90
C GLN A 66 12.36 -5.35 -2.95
N GLY A 67 12.40 -6.14 -4.05
CA GLY A 67 13.46 -7.10 -4.29
C GLY A 67 14.84 -6.46 -4.29
N GLN A 68 15.03 -5.39 -5.08
CA GLN A 68 16.30 -4.68 -5.11
C GLN A 68 16.69 -4.03 -3.77
N ILE A 69 15.71 -3.50 -3.01
CA ILE A 69 15.96 -2.95 -1.67
C ILE A 69 16.49 -4.06 -0.75
N LEU A 70 15.87 -5.23 -0.76
CA LEU A 70 16.28 -6.35 0.09
C LEU A 70 17.65 -6.90 -0.30
N ASP A 71 17.94 -7.02 -1.60
CA ASP A 71 19.27 -7.45 -2.11
C ASP A 71 20.38 -6.48 -1.69
N LEU A 72 20.13 -5.17 -1.84
CA LEU A 72 21.09 -4.15 -1.40
C LEU A 72 21.22 -4.10 0.12
N ALA A 73 20.17 -4.36 0.88
CA ALA A 73 20.23 -4.44 2.32
C ALA A 73 21.04 -5.66 2.78
N GLU A 74 20.92 -6.81 2.10
CA GLU A 74 21.76 -7.98 2.32
C GLU A 74 23.23 -7.66 2.05
N LEU A 75 23.52 -7.07 0.89
CA LEU A 75 24.87 -6.64 0.51
C LEU A 75 25.50 -5.73 1.57
N ALA A 76 24.75 -4.74 2.09
CA ALA A 76 25.28 -3.83 3.12
C ALA A 76 25.48 -4.54 4.46
N SER A 77 24.63 -5.49 4.82
CA SER A 77 24.80 -6.30 6.03
C SER A 77 26.08 -7.13 6.01
N GLU A 78 26.50 -7.58 4.83
CA GLU A 78 27.72 -8.36 4.65
C GLU A 78 28.96 -7.48 4.49
N GLN A 79 28.89 -6.48 3.62
CA GLN A 79 30.05 -5.77 3.11
C GLN A 79 30.42 -4.50 3.90
N SER A 80 29.45 -3.76 4.45
CA SER A 80 29.74 -2.51 5.17
C SER A 80 30.61 -2.80 6.41
N THR A 81 31.55 -1.90 6.67
CA THR A 81 32.33 -1.89 7.93
C THR A 81 31.73 -0.95 8.98
N ASN A 82 30.72 -0.17 8.59
CA ASN A 82 30.00 0.75 9.47
C ASN A 82 28.87 0.02 10.19
N ALA A 83 28.98 -0.09 11.52
CA ALA A 83 27.99 -0.78 12.33
C ALA A 83 26.58 -0.18 12.25
N GLN A 84 26.46 1.14 12.02
CA GLN A 84 25.17 1.81 11.87
C GLN A 84 24.52 1.48 10.54
N VAL A 85 25.29 1.40 9.45
CA VAL A 85 24.81 0.97 8.14
C VAL A 85 24.33 -0.49 8.20
N LYS A 86 25.12 -1.39 8.80
CA LYS A 86 24.70 -2.78 9.02
C LYS A 86 23.42 -2.91 9.82
N ALA A 87 23.30 -2.13 10.90
CA ALA A 87 22.10 -2.15 11.72
C ALA A 87 20.87 -1.65 10.95
N LEU A 88 21.01 -0.57 10.19
CA LEU A 88 19.93 -0.04 9.33
C LEU A 88 19.53 -1.05 8.25
N ALA A 89 20.49 -1.66 7.57
CA ALA A 89 20.25 -2.69 6.58
C ALA A 89 19.45 -3.88 7.16
N GLY A 90 19.82 -4.35 8.33
CA GLY A 90 19.08 -5.40 9.04
C GLY A 90 17.66 -4.98 9.47
N GLN A 91 17.46 -3.73 9.87
CA GLN A 91 16.13 -3.19 10.18
C GLN A 91 15.25 -3.14 8.92
N ILE A 92 15.78 -2.67 7.80
CA ILE A 92 15.08 -2.64 6.51
C ILE A 92 14.65 -4.05 6.10
N GLN A 93 15.54 -5.04 6.16
CA GLN A 93 15.20 -6.42 5.84
C GLN A 93 14.06 -6.96 6.73
N GLN A 94 14.12 -6.70 8.02
CA GLN A 94 13.11 -7.17 8.97
C GLN A 94 11.75 -6.52 8.73
N ALA A 95 11.72 -5.23 8.40
CA ALA A 95 10.48 -4.49 8.18
C ALA A 95 9.84 -4.85 6.83
N GLN A 96 10.65 -5.00 5.77
CA GLN A 96 10.12 -5.06 4.41
C GLN A 96 9.84 -6.47 3.89
N ARG A 97 10.46 -7.54 4.45
CA ARG A 97 10.12 -8.92 4.05
C ARG A 97 8.64 -9.27 4.20
N PRO A 98 7.97 -8.97 5.32
CA PRO A 98 6.54 -9.25 5.47
C PRO A 98 5.66 -8.47 4.49
N GLU A 99 6.07 -7.25 4.10
CA GLU A 99 5.37 -6.43 3.12
C GLU A 99 5.48 -7.03 1.71
N LEU A 100 6.68 -7.46 1.33
CA LEU A 100 6.92 -8.18 0.06
C LEU A 100 6.10 -9.46 -0.01
N ASP A 101 6.12 -10.29 1.05
CA ASP A 101 5.37 -11.54 1.11
C ASP A 101 3.87 -11.31 1.00
N ALA A 102 3.34 -10.25 1.64
CA ALA A 102 1.93 -9.92 1.58
C ALA A 102 1.48 -9.51 0.15
N VAL A 103 2.27 -8.68 -0.54
CA VAL A 103 1.95 -8.29 -1.93
C VAL A 103 2.10 -9.47 -2.88
N ASN A 104 3.11 -10.32 -2.70
CA ASN A 104 3.27 -11.53 -3.51
C ASN A 104 2.08 -12.48 -3.37
N ASN A 105 1.64 -12.75 -2.14
CA ASN A 105 0.47 -13.59 -1.86
C ASN A 105 -0.80 -13.00 -2.47
N TRP A 106 -0.96 -11.68 -2.39
CA TRP A 106 -2.08 -10.99 -3.04
C TRP A 106 -2.04 -11.18 -4.55
N LEU A 107 -0.89 -10.98 -5.19
CA LEU A 107 -0.74 -11.12 -6.64
C LEU A 107 -1.00 -12.57 -7.10
N GLU A 108 -0.52 -13.58 -6.38
CA GLU A 108 -0.79 -14.99 -6.65
C GLU A 108 -2.28 -15.31 -6.54
N SER A 109 -2.96 -14.81 -5.51
CA SER A 109 -4.39 -15.05 -5.31
C SER A 109 -5.26 -14.36 -6.36
N SER A 110 -4.88 -13.14 -6.76
CA SER A 110 -5.59 -12.38 -7.79
C SER A 110 -5.40 -12.95 -9.20
N SER A 111 -4.20 -13.52 -9.49
CA SER A 111 -3.90 -14.12 -10.79
C SER A 111 -4.63 -15.44 -11.03
N GLY A 112 -4.96 -16.18 -9.98
CA GLY A 112 -5.75 -17.41 -10.06
C GLY A 112 -7.20 -17.21 -10.52
N GLN A 113 -7.72 -15.99 -10.51
CA GLN A 113 -9.06 -15.62 -10.97
C GLN A 113 -9.11 -15.15 -12.44
N GLN A 114 -7.97 -14.83 -13.03
CA GLN A 114 -7.85 -14.46 -14.43
C GLN A 114 -7.20 -15.59 -15.25
N SER A 115 -8.01 -16.56 -15.69
CA SER A 115 -7.58 -17.50 -16.75
C SER A 115 -7.54 -16.77 -18.09
N GLY A 116 -6.42 -16.19 -18.45
CA GLY A 116 -6.22 -15.63 -19.79
C GLY A 116 -5.03 -14.71 -19.89
N SER A 117 -3.96 -15.23 -20.50
CA SER A 117 -2.80 -14.53 -21.07
C SER A 117 -1.83 -13.91 -20.07
N ALA A 118 -0.75 -14.62 -19.82
CA ALA A 118 0.48 -14.03 -19.31
C ALA A 118 0.96 -12.93 -20.29
N PRO A 119 1.26 -11.71 -19.83
CA PRO A 119 2.00 -10.75 -20.64
C PRO A 119 3.47 -11.17 -20.65
N GLU A 120 4.00 -11.29 -21.87
CA GLU A 120 5.41 -11.54 -22.11
C GLU A 120 6.28 -10.41 -21.56
N ASP A 121 7.44 -10.81 -21.01
CA ASP A 121 8.53 -9.98 -20.52
C ASP A 121 8.87 -8.79 -21.43
N ASN A 122 8.43 -7.58 -21.08
CA ASN A 122 9.01 -6.33 -21.61
C ASN A 122 8.63 -5.07 -20.80
N ALA A 123 8.22 -5.18 -19.52
CA ALA A 123 7.76 -4.04 -18.73
C ALA A 123 8.86 -3.35 -17.88
N ALA A 124 10.14 -3.67 -18.08
CA ALA A 124 11.21 -3.14 -17.21
C ALA A 124 11.62 -1.67 -17.50
N GLU A 125 11.02 -1.00 -18.50
CA GLU A 125 11.64 0.25 -19.00
C GLU A 125 10.83 1.54 -18.83
N GLN A 126 9.57 1.53 -18.38
CA GLN A 126 8.82 2.79 -18.16
C GLN A 126 7.72 2.63 -17.11
N ALA A 127 8.11 2.56 -15.83
CA ALA A 127 7.15 2.60 -14.73
C ALA A 127 7.04 4.02 -14.14
N PRO A 128 5.84 4.53 -13.80
CA PRO A 128 5.65 5.84 -13.17
C PRO A 128 6.28 5.96 -11.78
N GLY A 129 6.74 4.87 -11.19
CA GLY A 129 7.27 4.79 -9.83
C GLY A 129 8.79 4.98 -9.69
N GLY A 130 9.49 5.45 -10.74
CA GLY A 130 10.95 5.58 -10.69
C GLY A 130 11.66 4.38 -11.30
N THR A 131 12.95 4.58 -11.63
CA THR A 131 13.73 3.58 -12.37
C THR A 131 14.40 2.59 -11.41
N LEU A 132 14.22 1.31 -11.65
CA LEU A 132 15.01 0.27 -11.03
C LEU A 132 16.50 0.50 -11.31
N LEU A 133 17.35 0.07 -10.40
CA LEU A 133 18.79 0.09 -10.65
C LEU A 133 19.15 -0.96 -11.70
N THR A 134 20.03 -0.58 -12.62
CA THR A 134 20.57 -1.53 -13.58
C THR A 134 21.58 -2.46 -12.89
N ASP A 135 21.76 -3.67 -13.42
CA ASP A 135 22.77 -4.62 -12.93
C ASP A 135 24.16 -3.98 -12.89
N GLN A 136 24.49 -3.16 -13.90
CA GLN A 136 25.75 -2.42 -13.91
C GLN A 136 25.87 -1.47 -12.71
N ARG A 137 24.78 -0.79 -12.31
CA ARG A 137 24.81 0.11 -11.15
C ARG A 137 24.96 -0.66 -9.85
N ILE A 138 24.25 -1.78 -9.71
CA ILE A 138 24.37 -2.67 -8.55
C ILE A 138 25.82 -3.20 -8.45
N GLN A 139 26.41 -3.65 -9.57
CA GLN A 139 27.79 -4.10 -9.61
C GLN A 139 28.78 -3.00 -9.22
N GLN A 140 28.59 -1.77 -9.73
CA GLN A 140 29.43 -0.63 -9.34
C GLN A 140 29.40 -0.37 -7.84
N ILE A 141 28.24 -0.51 -7.20
CA ILE A 141 28.10 -0.35 -5.74
C ILE A 141 28.81 -1.49 -5.02
N SER A 142 28.63 -2.74 -5.47
CA SER A 142 29.23 -3.91 -4.85
C SER A 142 30.76 -3.96 -4.93
N ASP A 143 31.35 -3.31 -5.93
CA ASP A 143 32.81 -3.21 -6.08
C ASP A 143 33.46 -2.18 -5.13
N LEU A 144 32.64 -1.32 -4.49
CA LEU A 144 33.12 -0.31 -3.54
C LEU A 144 33.33 -0.90 -2.16
N GLN A 145 34.10 -0.21 -1.31
CA GLN A 145 34.32 -0.59 0.09
C GLN A 145 34.38 0.63 1.01
N GLY A 146 34.18 0.36 2.31
CA GLY A 146 34.30 1.39 3.33
C GLY A 146 33.30 2.55 3.14
N PRO A 147 33.70 3.79 3.47
CA PRO A 147 32.78 4.93 3.45
C PRO A 147 32.18 5.24 2.06
N GLU A 148 32.90 4.93 0.98
CA GLU A 148 32.39 5.16 -0.37
C GLU A 148 31.29 4.15 -0.72
N PHE A 149 31.43 2.89 -0.30
CA PHE A 149 30.36 1.90 -0.39
C PHE A 149 29.12 2.39 0.37
N ASP A 150 29.29 2.75 1.64
CA ASP A 150 28.17 3.18 2.50
C ASP A 150 27.39 4.34 1.89
N LYS A 151 28.10 5.32 1.33
CA LYS A 151 27.51 6.48 0.68
C LYS A 151 26.73 6.10 -0.59
N GLN A 152 27.34 5.34 -1.50
CA GLN A 152 26.72 4.96 -2.77
C GLN A 152 25.53 4.02 -2.56
N TRP A 153 25.64 3.12 -1.58
CA TRP A 153 24.55 2.27 -1.13
C TRP A 153 23.38 3.11 -0.59
N ALA A 154 23.65 4.04 0.31
CA ALA A 154 22.60 4.88 0.89
C ALA A 154 21.88 5.73 -0.17
N GLN A 155 22.64 6.31 -1.14
CA GLN A 155 22.05 7.05 -2.25
C GLN A 155 21.15 6.18 -3.13
N ALA A 156 21.57 4.95 -3.42
CA ALA A 156 20.74 3.99 -4.16
C ALA A 156 19.46 3.61 -3.40
N MET A 157 19.60 3.33 -2.11
CA MET A 157 18.46 3.01 -1.24
C MET A 157 17.47 4.16 -1.13
N VAL A 158 17.95 5.42 -1.04
CA VAL A 158 17.07 6.61 -1.05
C VAL A 158 16.24 6.64 -2.34
N GLY A 159 16.84 6.45 -3.50
CA GLY A 159 16.13 6.46 -4.78
C GLY A 159 15.05 5.37 -4.88
N LEU A 160 15.38 4.14 -4.45
CA LEU A 160 14.42 3.02 -4.46
C LEU A 160 13.26 3.24 -3.48
N HIS A 161 13.54 3.74 -2.27
CA HIS A 161 12.49 4.07 -1.29
C HIS A 161 11.57 5.18 -1.79
N GLU A 162 12.11 6.23 -2.42
CA GLU A 162 11.31 7.30 -3.00
C GLU A 162 10.40 6.79 -4.13
N ALA A 163 10.89 5.85 -4.93
CA ALA A 163 10.10 5.19 -5.97
C ALA A 163 8.93 4.39 -5.37
N VAL A 164 9.20 3.55 -4.36
CA VAL A 164 8.16 2.77 -3.67
C VAL A 164 7.12 3.66 -3.00
N LEU A 165 7.53 4.77 -2.39
CA LEU A 165 6.59 5.74 -1.83
C LEU A 165 5.67 6.35 -2.89
N GLY A 166 6.20 6.65 -4.08
CA GLY A 166 5.41 7.12 -5.22
C GLY A 166 4.39 6.08 -5.67
N LEU A 167 4.81 4.82 -5.81
CA LEU A 167 3.92 3.71 -6.15
C LEU A 167 2.79 3.53 -5.11
N ALA A 168 3.14 3.52 -3.82
CA ALA A 168 2.17 3.37 -2.76
C ALA A 168 1.16 4.52 -2.70
N GLN A 169 1.57 5.76 -3.00
CA GLN A 169 0.66 6.90 -3.09
C GLN A 169 -0.31 6.75 -4.27
N THR A 170 0.18 6.36 -5.45
CA THR A 170 -0.66 6.09 -6.62
C THR A 170 -1.69 5.00 -6.34
N GLU A 171 -1.28 3.92 -5.67
CA GLU A 171 -2.21 2.85 -5.28
C GLU A 171 -3.29 3.34 -4.30
N LEU A 172 -2.96 4.20 -3.36
CA LEU A 172 -3.95 4.79 -2.45
C LEU A 172 -4.94 5.72 -3.17
N GLU A 173 -4.53 6.39 -4.24
CA GLU A 173 -5.36 7.31 -5.01
C GLU A 173 -6.21 6.59 -6.06
N GLU A 174 -5.67 5.62 -6.76
CA GLU A 174 -6.24 5.02 -7.97
C GLU A 174 -6.57 3.53 -7.83
N GLY A 175 -5.99 2.84 -6.85
CA GLY A 175 -6.20 1.42 -6.59
C GLY A 175 -7.57 1.12 -6.00
N SER A 176 -8.08 -0.07 -6.26
CA SER A 176 -9.37 -0.57 -5.79
C SER A 176 -9.26 -1.65 -4.71
N ALA A 177 -8.12 -2.33 -4.62
CA ALA A 177 -7.89 -3.42 -3.68
C ALA A 177 -7.67 -2.90 -2.25
N GLU A 178 -8.64 -3.11 -1.36
CA GLU A 178 -8.57 -2.65 0.04
C GLU A 178 -7.37 -3.26 0.79
N GLU A 179 -7.02 -4.50 0.48
CA GLU A 179 -5.86 -5.17 1.08
C GLU A 179 -4.54 -4.48 0.70
N LEU A 180 -4.33 -4.14 -0.58
CA LEU A 180 -3.15 -3.41 -1.03
C LEU A 180 -3.10 -2.00 -0.43
N ARG A 181 -4.23 -1.31 -0.34
CA ARG A 181 -4.30 0.00 0.31
C ARG A 181 -3.82 -0.06 1.76
N GLY A 182 -4.25 -1.07 2.52
CA GLY A 182 -3.77 -1.30 3.89
C GLY A 182 -2.27 -1.64 3.97
N ILE A 183 -1.71 -2.28 2.95
CA ILE A 183 -0.26 -2.50 2.84
C ILE A 183 0.45 -1.17 2.56
N CYS A 184 -0.05 -0.36 1.61
CA CYS A 184 0.53 0.92 1.22
C CYS A 184 0.63 1.91 2.40
N GLU A 185 -0.39 1.98 3.26
CA GLU A 185 -0.35 2.82 4.46
C GLU A 185 0.81 2.44 5.40
N ARG A 186 1.05 1.14 5.60
CA ARG A 186 2.17 0.64 6.41
C ARG A 186 3.51 0.93 5.75
N VAL A 187 3.63 0.65 4.44
CA VAL A 187 4.83 0.91 3.63
C VAL A 187 5.21 2.39 3.68
N ILE A 188 4.26 3.30 3.52
CA ILE A 188 4.52 4.74 3.60
C ILE A 188 5.08 5.12 4.97
N SER A 189 4.49 4.59 6.04
CA SER A 189 4.94 4.88 7.40
C SER A 189 6.34 4.35 7.69
N SER A 190 6.62 3.09 7.34
CA SER A 190 7.92 2.45 7.57
C SER A 190 9.02 3.08 6.73
N GLN A 191 8.79 3.24 5.43
CA GLN A 191 9.82 3.72 4.52
C GLN A 191 10.14 5.21 4.68
N GLN A 192 9.20 6.04 5.13
CA GLN A 192 9.51 7.42 5.51
C GLN A 192 10.49 7.50 6.68
N ALA A 193 10.36 6.62 7.67
CA ALA A 193 11.29 6.56 8.79
C ALA A 193 12.68 6.05 8.36
N GLU A 194 12.73 5.05 7.46
CA GLU A 194 13.96 4.52 6.89
C GLU A 194 14.68 5.57 6.04
N LEU A 195 13.97 6.31 5.20
CA LEU A 195 14.51 7.40 4.41
C LEU A 195 15.21 8.48 5.25
N GLN A 196 14.65 8.83 6.40
CA GLN A 196 15.30 9.79 7.30
C GLN A 196 16.66 9.27 7.80
N GLN A 197 16.77 7.96 8.05
CA GLN A 197 18.02 7.34 8.48
C GLN A 197 19.01 7.22 7.30
N LEU A 198 18.55 6.78 6.14
CA LEU A 198 19.38 6.61 4.93
C LEU A 198 20.05 7.92 4.49
N ARG A 199 19.33 9.05 4.56
CA ARG A 199 19.85 10.37 4.22
C ARG A 199 21.03 10.83 5.07
N ASN A 200 21.25 10.23 6.25
CA ASN A 200 22.43 10.54 7.07
C ASN A 200 23.72 9.93 6.50
N PHE A 201 23.61 8.98 5.57
CA PHE A 201 24.75 8.29 4.94
C PHE A 201 24.90 8.62 3.44
N ALA A 202 23.89 9.28 2.82
CA ALA A 202 23.84 9.57 1.38
C ALA A 202 24.73 10.75 0.92
#